data_caab798d59695d5e1ca0b266763f1878
#
_entry.id   caab798d59695d5e1ca0b266763f1878
#
_cell.length_a   1.000
_cell.length_b   1.000
_cell.length_c   1.000
_cell.angle_alpha   90.00
_cell.angle_beta   90.00
_cell.angle_gamma   90.00
#
_symmetry.space_group_name_H-M   'P 1'
#
loop_
_entity.id
_entity.type
_entity.pdbx_description
1 polymer ?
#
loop_
_entity_poly.entity_id
_entity_poly.type
_entity_poly.pdbx_seq_one_letter_code
_entity_poly.pdbx_strand_id
1 'polypeptide(L)'
;KGRGRQDVFRKREESRKDIYVYPLDESFRVKMGLPEGRGLGAIEITDGIDGGEWVEKEFGGARLGDKRLSQRLVEIAGDKAGQPGRSYGGARGGDLPRVKAYYRFIDKPDDTAVTMPAILQPHRERTIQRMKAQKTVLCIQDGSDLNYSPLERCEGLGFIGTNQTGKQSKGLHLHSTFAVTSSGLPLGVLRAECTAREQRSQEDRRALSAIPIEEKNTFSWIQGVRDCMEIK
;
A
#
# COMPACT_ATOMS: atom_id res chain seq x y z
N LYS A 1 20.91 -31.95 -21.66
CA LYS A 1 19.48 -31.59 -21.58
C LYS A 1 19.22 -30.81 -20.29
N GLY A 2 19.69 -29.57 -20.19
CA GLY A 2 19.58 -28.77 -18.96
C GLY A 2 19.62 -27.27 -19.21
N ARG A 3 19.63 -26.79 -20.44
CA ARG A 3 19.74 -25.36 -20.77
C ARG A 3 18.40 -24.60 -20.86
N GLY A 4 17.27 -25.30 -20.99
CA GLY A 4 15.97 -24.64 -21.19
C GLY A 4 15.31 -24.06 -19.93
N ARG A 5 15.73 -24.48 -18.73
CA ARG A 5 15.09 -23.97 -17.47
C ARG A 5 15.71 -22.66 -16.97
N GLN A 6 16.99 -22.45 -17.17
CA GLN A 6 17.65 -21.19 -16.76
C GLN A 6 17.25 -20.00 -17.63
N ASP A 7 17.03 -20.20 -18.93
CA ASP A 7 16.62 -19.12 -19.84
C ASP A 7 15.17 -18.67 -19.61
N VAL A 8 14.30 -19.57 -19.17
CA VAL A 8 12.90 -19.22 -18.82
C VAL A 8 12.83 -18.41 -17.53
N PHE A 9 13.70 -18.72 -16.56
CA PHE A 9 13.79 -17.94 -15.31
C PHE A 9 14.40 -16.55 -15.59
N ARG A 10 15.42 -16.45 -16.42
CA ARG A 10 16.04 -15.16 -16.80
C ARG A 10 15.07 -14.25 -17.55
N LYS A 11 14.29 -14.78 -18.49
CA LYS A 11 13.24 -14.01 -19.19
C LYS A 11 12.11 -13.55 -18.26
N ARG A 12 11.79 -14.34 -17.22
CA ARG A 12 10.78 -13.94 -16.21
C ARG A 12 11.30 -12.88 -15.24
N GLU A 13 12.59 -12.88 -14.91
CA GLU A 13 13.19 -11.80 -14.13
C GLU A 13 13.26 -10.50 -14.93
N GLU A 14 13.57 -10.54 -16.21
CA GLU A 14 13.58 -9.35 -17.07
C GLU A 14 12.20 -8.75 -17.28
N SER A 15 11.14 -9.57 -17.39
CA SER A 15 9.77 -9.05 -17.51
C SER A 15 9.16 -8.55 -16.17
N ARG A 16 9.77 -8.90 -15.03
CA ARG A 16 9.37 -8.38 -13.71
C ARG A 16 10.10 -7.10 -13.31
N LYS A 17 11.10 -6.67 -14.06
CA LYS A 17 11.88 -5.46 -13.76
C LYS A 17 11.10 -4.15 -13.94
N ASP A 18 9.94 -4.19 -14.55
CA ASP A 18 9.14 -2.99 -14.81
C ASP A 18 8.18 -2.61 -13.67
N ILE A 19 8.12 -3.37 -12.55
CA ILE A 19 7.14 -3.15 -11.46
C ILE A 19 7.80 -3.08 -10.07
N TYR A 20 9.12 -3.01 -9.96
CA TYR A 20 9.74 -2.90 -8.64
C TYR A 20 9.98 -1.45 -8.27
N VAL A 21 9.40 -1.04 -7.11
CA VAL A 21 9.94 0.08 -6.33
C VAL A 21 11.34 -0.33 -5.88
N TYR A 22 12.32 -0.10 -6.75
CA TYR A 22 13.71 -0.21 -6.34
C TYR A 22 14.01 0.91 -5.36
N PRO A 23 14.75 0.66 -4.29
CA PRO A 23 15.49 1.74 -3.71
C PRO A 23 16.24 2.42 -4.86
N LEU A 24 16.11 3.74 -4.97
CA LEU A 24 16.77 4.54 -6.01
C LEU A 24 18.29 4.42 -5.81
N ASP A 25 18.87 3.29 -6.22
CA ASP A 25 20.30 3.14 -6.24
C ASP A 25 20.91 3.93 -7.41
N GLU A 26 22.21 4.15 -7.36
CA GLU A 26 22.95 4.89 -8.38
C GLU A 26 22.77 4.30 -9.78
N SER A 27 22.65 2.98 -9.90
CA SER A 27 22.48 2.28 -11.17
C SER A 27 21.14 2.59 -11.84
N PHE A 28 20.07 2.73 -11.05
CA PHE A 28 18.76 3.13 -11.53
C PHE A 28 18.74 4.58 -12.03
N ARG A 29 19.40 5.49 -11.30
CA ARG A 29 19.49 6.90 -11.67
C ARG A 29 20.20 7.10 -13.02
N VAL A 30 21.33 6.44 -13.22
CA VAL A 30 22.09 6.46 -14.48
C VAL A 30 21.24 5.92 -15.63
N LYS A 31 20.56 4.79 -15.43
CA LYS A 31 19.72 4.15 -16.44
C LYS A 31 18.54 5.02 -16.87
N MET A 32 17.98 5.81 -15.95
CA MET A 32 16.82 6.68 -16.19
C MET A 32 17.23 8.08 -16.64
N GLY A 33 18.54 8.38 -16.81
CA GLY A 33 19.02 9.71 -17.20
C GLY A 33 18.69 10.78 -16.16
N LEU A 34 18.48 10.39 -14.90
CA LEU A 34 18.23 11.34 -13.82
C LEU A 34 19.54 12.09 -13.50
N PRO A 35 19.49 13.40 -13.19
CA PRO A 35 20.70 14.17 -12.89
C PRO A 35 21.46 13.51 -11.75
N GLU A 36 22.80 13.54 -11.84
CA GLU A 36 23.69 13.07 -10.76
C GLU A 36 23.21 13.67 -9.45
N GLY A 37 22.47 12.88 -8.69
CA GLY A 37 22.04 13.27 -7.37
C GLY A 37 23.27 13.23 -6.50
N ARG A 38 23.52 14.29 -5.76
CA ARG A 38 24.24 14.17 -4.50
C ARG A 38 23.69 12.92 -3.86
N GLY A 39 24.55 11.93 -3.58
CA GLY A 39 24.12 10.62 -3.12
C GLY A 39 22.94 10.79 -2.15
N LEU A 40 22.00 9.86 -2.11
CA LEU A 40 20.90 9.83 -1.13
C LEU A 40 21.49 9.76 0.30
N GLY A 41 22.41 10.70 0.59
CA GLY A 41 22.72 11.12 1.92
C GLY A 41 21.44 11.75 2.42
N ALA A 42 20.89 11.19 3.46
CA ALA A 42 19.73 11.65 4.21
C ALA A 42 18.92 12.68 3.42
N ILE A 43 17.88 12.24 2.71
CA ILE A 43 16.85 13.15 2.26
C ILE A 43 16.34 13.75 3.56
N GLU A 44 16.76 14.98 3.88
CA GLU A 44 16.10 15.77 4.91
C GLU A 44 14.67 15.98 4.46
N ILE A 45 13.83 15.02 4.79
CA ILE A 45 12.40 15.23 4.76
C ILE A 45 12.14 16.06 6.00
N THR A 46 12.28 17.34 5.84
CA THR A 46 12.22 18.33 6.92
C THR A 46 10.85 18.44 7.55
N ASP A 47 9.85 17.71 7.05
CA ASP A 47 8.50 17.77 7.59
C ASP A 47 7.91 16.39 7.85
N GLY A 48 7.99 15.94 9.08
CA GLY A 48 7.19 14.85 9.63
C GLY A 48 7.89 13.51 9.82
N ILE A 49 9.07 13.27 9.27
CA ILE A 49 9.78 11.98 9.42
C ILE A 49 11.05 12.13 10.29
N ASP A 50 11.49 13.34 10.56
CA ASP A 50 12.65 13.61 11.39
C ASP A 50 12.33 13.50 12.88
N GLY A 51 12.98 12.55 13.54
CA GLY A 51 12.87 12.35 14.97
C GLY A 51 11.68 11.50 15.42
N GLY A 52 11.60 11.24 16.73
CA GLY A 52 10.62 10.33 17.34
C GLY A 52 9.16 10.78 17.25
N GLU A 53 8.89 11.99 16.81
CA GLU A 53 7.53 12.56 16.75
C GLU A 53 6.83 12.40 15.39
N TRP A 54 7.51 11.90 14.36
CA TRP A 54 6.92 11.80 13.02
C TRP A 54 5.63 10.95 13.00
N VAL A 55 5.59 9.89 13.80
CA VAL A 55 4.41 8.98 13.87
C VAL A 55 3.20 9.72 14.43
N GLU A 56 3.39 10.52 15.48
CA GLU A 56 2.34 11.36 16.05
C GLU A 56 1.84 12.38 15.03
N LYS A 57 2.75 13.02 14.31
CA LYS A 57 2.41 13.98 13.25
C LYS A 57 1.62 13.32 12.11
N GLU A 58 1.98 12.10 11.69
CA GLU A 58 1.33 11.40 10.58
C GLU A 58 -0.01 10.74 10.97
N PHE A 59 -0.17 10.25 12.21
CA PHE A 59 -1.31 9.41 12.58
C PHE A 59 -2.07 9.90 13.82
N GLY A 60 -1.50 10.80 14.62
CA GLY A 60 -2.11 11.25 15.87
C GLY A 60 -3.45 11.98 15.69
N GLY A 61 -3.68 12.57 14.50
CA GLY A 61 -4.94 13.21 14.13
C GLY A 61 -6.09 12.27 13.75
N ALA A 62 -5.88 10.95 13.72
CA ALA A 62 -6.89 9.97 13.32
C ALA A 62 -8.11 10.00 14.25
N ARG A 63 -9.31 10.10 13.65
CA ARG A 63 -10.59 10.17 14.39
C ARG A 63 -11.22 8.80 14.49
N LEU A 64 -10.82 8.01 15.48
CA LEU A 64 -11.22 6.61 15.65
C LEU A 64 -12.31 6.41 16.72
N GLY A 65 -13.04 7.47 17.07
CA GLY A 65 -14.12 7.42 18.05
C GLY A 65 -13.67 7.48 19.51
N ASP A 66 -12.47 7.03 19.84
CA ASP A 66 -11.86 7.09 21.17
C ASP A 66 -10.39 7.54 21.07
N LYS A 67 -10.00 8.53 21.85
CA LYS A 67 -8.63 9.05 21.92
C LYS A 67 -7.59 7.95 22.19
N ARG A 68 -7.95 6.94 23.00
CA ARG A 68 -7.08 5.79 23.28
C ARG A 68 -6.77 4.98 22.02
N LEU A 69 -7.72 4.90 21.06
CA LEU A 69 -7.50 4.22 19.79
C LEU A 69 -6.54 4.99 18.90
N SER A 70 -6.64 6.34 18.87
CA SER A 70 -5.69 7.18 18.13
C SER A 70 -4.27 7.06 18.70
N GLN A 71 -4.13 7.10 20.03
CA GLN A 71 -2.85 6.85 20.70
C GLN A 71 -2.31 5.45 20.39
N ARG A 72 -3.18 4.43 20.40
CA ARG A 72 -2.80 3.06 20.05
C ARG A 72 -2.33 2.95 18.59
N LEU A 73 -2.98 3.65 17.68
CA LEU A 73 -2.54 3.70 16.26
C LEU A 73 -1.12 4.25 16.15
N VAL A 74 -0.82 5.34 16.84
CA VAL A 74 0.53 5.94 16.85
C VAL A 74 1.57 4.94 17.37
N GLU A 75 1.30 4.27 18.49
CA GLU A 75 2.18 3.23 19.03
C GLU A 75 2.41 2.08 18.01
N ILE A 76 1.33 1.59 17.40
CA ILE A 76 1.41 0.50 16.41
C ILE A 76 2.22 0.93 15.19
N ALA A 77 1.98 2.12 14.67
CA ALA A 77 2.69 2.65 13.50
C ALA A 77 4.20 2.81 13.79
N GLY A 78 4.55 3.34 14.95
CA GLY A 78 5.95 3.47 15.39
C GLY A 78 6.65 2.12 15.53
N ASP A 79 5.99 1.15 16.16
CA ASP A 79 6.51 -0.20 16.32
C ASP A 79 6.77 -0.90 14.99
N LYS A 80 5.81 -0.77 14.07
CA LYS A 80 5.91 -1.37 12.73
C LYS A 80 6.96 -0.69 11.86
N ALA A 81 7.09 0.62 11.96
CA ALA A 81 8.14 1.36 11.25
C ALA A 81 9.55 1.00 11.75
N GLY A 82 9.70 0.79 13.06
CA GLY A 82 10.97 0.35 13.63
C GLY A 82 11.37 -1.08 13.21
N GLN A 83 10.43 -1.94 12.87
CA GLN A 83 10.68 -3.33 12.47
C GLN A 83 9.69 -3.80 11.39
N PRO A 84 9.76 -3.26 10.16
CA PRO A 84 8.74 -3.45 9.12
C PRO A 84 8.60 -4.90 8.65
N GLY A 85 9.67 -5.68 8.68
CA GLY A 85 9.69 -7.09 8.25
C GLY A 85 9.19 -8.09 9.29
N ARG A 86 8.89 -7.67 10.54
CA ARG A 86 8.46 -8.58 11.60
C ARG A 86 6.95 -8.55 11.83
N SER A 87 6.40 -9.68 12.30
CA SER A 87 5.06 -9.69 12.89
C SER A 87 5.02 -8.75 14.11
N TYR A 88 3.84 -8.26 14.48
CA TYR A 88 3.75 -7.34 15.62
C TYR A 88 4.22 -7.98 16.93
N GLY A 89 3.90 -9.24 17.16
CA GLY A 89 4.41 -9.99 18.31
C GLY A 89 5.93 -10.12 18.32
N GLY A 90 6.53 -10.37 17.16
CA GLY A 90 7.98 -10.43 16.99
C GLY A 90 8.69 -9.08 17.15
N ALA A 91 8.03 -7.99 16.71
CA ALA A 91 8.55 -6.63 16.85
C ALA A 91 8.60 -6.17 18.32
N ARG A 92 7.72 -6.72 19.17
CA ARG A 92 7.61 -6.33 20.59
C ARG A 92 8.32 -7.26 21.57
N GLY A 93 9.08 -8.25 21.09
CA GLY A 93 9.91 -9.07 21.95
C GLY A 93 9.18 -9.78 23.11
N GLY A 94 7.87 -10.07 22.93
CA GLY A 94 7.07 -10.77 23.95
C GLY A 94 6.29 -9.87 24.93
N ASP A 95 6.19 -8.56 24.68
CA ASP A 95 5.28 -7.66 25.44
C ASP A 95 3.81 -8.04 25.18
N LEU A 96 3.33 -9.05 25.89
CA LEU A 96 1.99 -9.61 25.74
C LEU A 96 0.85 -8.59 25.89
N PRO A 97 0.87 -7.64 26.85
CA PRO A 97 -0.13 -6.59 26.94
C PRO A 97 -0.27 -5.76 25.66
N ARG A 98 0.84 -5.34 25.06
CA ARG A 98 0.84 -4.56 23.81
C ARG A 98 0.40 -5.40 22.61
N VAL A 99 0.83 -6.65 22.54
CA VAL A 99 0.39 -7.59 21.50
C VAL A 99 -1.13 -7.82 21.58
N LYS A 100 -1.68 -8.03 22.76
CA LYS A 100 -3.15 -8.13 22.95
C LYS A 100 -3.87 -6.84 22.58
N ALA A 101 -3.30 -5.69 22.91
CA ALA A 101 -3.88 -4.39 22.55
C ALA A 101 -3.87 -4.16 21.02
N TYR A 102 -2.84 -4.61 20.32
CA TYR A 102 -2.78 -4.61 18.86
C TYR A 102 -3.91 -5.46 18.25
N TYR A 103 -4.06 -6.73 18.70
CA TYR A 103 -5.13 -7.57 18.18
C TYR A 103 -6.52 -7.00 18.46
N ARG A 104 -6.76 -6.43 19.64
CA ARG A 104 -8.03 -5.73 19.94
C ARG A 104 -8.26 -4.48 19.08
N PHE A 105 -7.19 -3.88 18.56
CA PHE A 105 -7.30 -2.73 17.66
C PHE A 105 -7.69 -3.17 16.25
N ILE A 106 -7.07 -4.22 15.71
CA ILE A 106 -7.35 -4.71 14.35
C ILE A 106 -8.61 -5.57 14.26
N ASP A 107 -9.05 -6.16 15.38
CA ASP A 107 -10.25 -7.01 15.50
C ASP A 107 -11.47 -6.17 15.90
N LYS A 108 -11.60 -5.00 15.29
CA LYS A 108 -12.76 -4.13 15.50
C LYS A 108 -13.86 -4.48 14.49
N PRO A 109 -15.14 -4.51 14.93
CA PRO A 109 -16.26 -4.68 14.02
C PRO A 109 -16.28 -3.60 12.92
N ASP A 110 -16.86 -3.93 11.77
CA ASP A 110 -16.91 -3.05 10.60
C ASP A 110 -17.77 -1.78 10.81
N ASP A 111 -18.67 -1.79 11.80
CA ASP A 111 -19.51 -0.65 12.19
C ASP A 111 -18.79 0.36 13.10
N THR A 112 -17.52 0.15 13.40
CA THR A 112 -16.73 1.08 14.22
C THR A 112 -16.07 2.17 13.37
N ALA A 113 -15.60 3.25 14.06
CA ALA A 113 -14.82 4.30 13.42
C ALA A 113 -13.37 3.86 13.03
N VAL A 114 -12.95 2.65 13.36
CA VAL A 114 -11.62 2.11 13.04
C VAL A 114 -11.66 1.52 11.63
N THR A 115 -11.54 2.37 10.63
CA THR A 115 -11.55 1.99 9.22
C THR A 115 -10.24 2.39 8.55
N MET A 116 -9.88 1.73 7.44
CA MET A 116 -8.68 2.08 6.69
C MET A 116 -8.66 3.56 6.26
N PRO A 117 -9.75 4.14 5.72
CA PRO A 117 -9.79 5.57 5.42
C PRO A 117 -9.57 6.45 6.65
N ALA A 118 -10.19 6.14 7.80
CA ALA A 118 -10.04 6.93 9.02
C ALA A 118 -8.61 6.87 9.60
N ILE A 119 -7.94 5.72 9.47
CA ILE A 119 -6.53 5.54 9.85
C ILE A 119 -5.61 6.36 8.95
N LEU A 120 -5.87 6.39 7.64
CA LEU A 120 -5.02 7.06 6.66
C LEU A 120 -5.30 8.56 6.53
N GLN A 121 -6.45 9.05 7.00
CA GLN A 121 -6.89 10.44 6.82
C GLN A 121 -5.82 11.48 7.23
N PRO A 122 -5.22 11.45 8.42
CA PRO A 122 -4.22 12.45 8.80
C PRO A 122 -2.95 12.38 7.94
N HIS A 123 -2.50 11.17 7.60
CA HIS A 123 -1.39 10.98 6.68
C HIS A 123 -1.69 11.56 5.28
N ARG A 124 -2.90 11.33 4.76
CA ARG A 124 -3.36 11.92 3.49
C ARG A 124 -3.33 13.44 3.54
N GLU A 125 -3.84 14.06 4.60
CA GLU A 125 -3.83 15.51 4.77
C GLU A 125 -2.41 16.08 4.76
N ARG A 126 -1.49 15.46 5.47
CA ARG A 126 -0.08 15.85 5.46
C ARG A 126 0.59 15.63 4.10
N THR A 127 0.25 14.54 3.42
CA THR A 127 0.70 14.30 2.04
C THR A 127 0.28 15.45 1.12
N ILE A 128 -0.98 15.88 1.21
CA ILE A 128 -1.50 17.04 0.44
C ILE A 128 -0.74 18.32 0.80
N GLN A 129 -0.44 18.56 2.07
CA GLN A 129 0.37 19.72 2.48
C GLN A 129 1.77 19.70 1.86
N ARG A 130 2.43 18.52 1.84
CA ARG A 130 3.72 18.34 1.17
C ARG A 130 3.63 18.54 -0.35
N MET A 131 2.53 18.11 -0.97
CA MET A 131 2.28 18.34 -2.39
C MET A 131 2.14 19.82 -2.73
N LYS A 132 1.47 20.60 -1.89
CA LYS A 132 1.28 22.06 -2.09
C LYS A 132 2.61 22.84 -2.13
N ALA A 133 3.64 22.32 -1.51
CA ALA A 133 5.00 22.88 -1.56
C ALA A 133 5.75 22.56 -2.87
N GLN A 134 5.17 21.73 -3.76
CA GLN A 134 5.82 21.26 -4.98
C GLN A 134 5.20 21.90 -6.22
N LYS A 135 6.03 22.26 -7.19
CA LYS A 135 5.57 22.76 -8.50
C LYS A 135 4.88 21.66 -9.33
N THR A 136 5.39 20.44 -9.24
CA THR A 136 4.90 19.28 -9.99
C THR A 136 4.93 18.06 -9.10
N VAL A 137 3.81 17.34 -9.08
CA VAL A 137 3.66 16.08 -8.34
C VAL A 137 3.18 15.00 -9.30
N LEU A 138 3.77 13.83 -9.20
CA LEU A 138 3.33 12.63 -9.89
C LEU A 138 2.48 11.80 -8.92
N CYS A 139 1.24 11.49 -9.31
CA CYS A 139 0.36 10.59 -8.58
C CYS A 139 0.44 9.20 -9.23
N ILE A 140 1.23 8.33 -8.63
CA ILE A 140 1.49 6.98 -9.15
C ILE A 140 0.43 6.05 -8.56
N GLN A 141 -0.23 5.27 -9.41
CA GLN A 141 -1.17 4.25 -8.98
C GLN A 141 -0.57 2.86 -9.19
N ASP A 142 -0.84 1.96 -8.26
CA ASP A 142 -0.44 0.56 -8.37
C ASP A 142 -1.43 -0.35 -7.64
N GLY A 143 -1.51 -1.60 -8.13
CA GLY A 143 -2.34 -2.65 -7.57
C GLY A 143 -1.52 -3.87 -7.18
N SER A 144 -1.68 -4.33 -5.94
CA SER A 144 -0.98 -5.51 -5.41
C SER A 144 -1.97 -6.54 -4.89
N ASP A 145 -1.73 -7.81 -5.16
CA ASP A 145 -2.53 -8.91 -4.63
C ASP A 145 -1.89 -9.45 -3.34
N LEU A 146 -2.66 -9.39 -2.26
CA LEU A 146 -2.30 -9.95 -0.95
C LEU A 146 -2.83 -11.38 -0.88
N ASN A 147 -1.95 -12.37 -1.03
CA ASN A 147 -2.31 -13.77 -1.10
C ASN A 147 -2.46 -14.39 0.30
N TYR A 148 -3.69 -14.76 0.65
CA TYR A 148 -4.04 -15.43 1.89
C TYR A 148 -4.54 -16.87 1.68
N SER A 149 -4.30 -17.49 0.50
CA SER A 149 -4.72 -18.84 0.17
C SER A 149 -4.32 -19.91 1.20
N PRO A 150 -3.15 -19.80 1.91
CA PRO A 150 -2.80 -20.75 2.97
C PRO A 150 -3.68 -20.64 4.23
N LEU A 151 -4.43 -19.56 4.39
CA LEU A 151 -5.29 -19.33 5.56
C LEU A 151 -6.72 -19.84 5.28
N GLU A 152 -6.91 -21.16 5.36
CA GLU A 152 -8.16 -21.83 4.99
C GLU A 152 -9.40 -21.33 5.75
N ARG A 153 -9.22 -20.86 6.99
CA ARG A 153 -10.29 -20.38 7.86
C ARG A 153 -10.55 -18.87 7.76
N CYS A 154 -9.81 -18.17 6.90
CA CYS A 154 -10.01 -16.74 6.72
C CYS A 154 -11.21 -16.50 5.80
N GLU A 155 -12.23 -15.86 6.32
CA GLU A 155 -13.44 -15.46 5.59
C GLU A 155 -13.27 -14.08 4.94
N GLY A 156 -14.18 -13.70 4.05
CA GLY A 156 -14.17 -12.39 3.39
C GLY A 156 -13.06 -12.21 2.35
N LEU A 157 -12.35 -13.28 1.94
CA LEU A 157 -11.34 -13.22 0.90
C LEU A 157 -11.97 -13.37 -0.49
N GLY A 158 -11.48 -12.57 -1.44
CA GLY A 158 -11.87 -12.63 -2.84
C GLY A 158 -10.91 -13.44 -3.71
N PHE A 159 -11.19 -13.48 -5.00
CA PHE A 159 -10.36 -14.12 -6.01
C PHE A 159 -9.25 -13.19 -6.48
N ILE A 160 -8.00 -13.64 -6.42
CA ILE A 160 -6.81 -12.87 -6.84
C ILE A 160 -6.03 -13.52 -7.98
N GLY A 161 -6.55 -14.58 -8.59
CA GLY A 161 -5.93 -15.25 -9.71
C GLY A 161 -5.83 -16.75 -9.53
N THR A 162 -5.08 -17.39 -10.42
CA THR A 162 -4.86 -18.83 -10.43
C THR A 162 -3.37 -19.11 -10.27
N ASN A 163 -3.01 -20.02 -9.38
CA ASN A 163 -1.62 -20.43 -9.19
C ASN A 163 -1.10 -21.29 -10.36
N GLN A 164 0.17 -21.66 -10.32
CA GLN A 164 0.83 -22.44 -11.36
C GLN A 164 0.22 -23.85 -11.56
N THR A 165 -0.49 -24.36 -10.55
CA THR A 165 -1.15 -25.68 -10.60
C THR A 165 -2.62 -25.61 -11.06
N GLY A 166 -3.11 -24.42 -11.45
CA GLY A 166 -4.50 -24.19 -11.84
C GLY A 166 -5.46 -23.99 -10.66
N LYS A 167 -4.99 -24.03 -9.41
CA LYS A 167 -5.82 -23.79 -8.24
C LYS A 167 -6.06 -22.29 -8.06
N GLN A 168 -7.31 -21.92 -7.77
CA GLN A 168 -7.68 -20.55 -7.46
C GLN A 168 -6.98 -20.05 -6.20
N SER A 169 -6.43 -18.85 -6.29
CA SER A 169 -5.82 -18.13 -5.16
C SER A 169 -6.83 -17.15 -4.55
N LYS A 170 -6.87 -17.11 -3.22
CA LYS A 170 -7.74 -16.23 -2.44
C LYS A 170 -6.95 -15.16 -1.71
N GLY A 171 -7.52 -13.97 -1.65
CA GLY A 171 -6.85 -12.86 -0.97
C GLY A 171 -7.61 -11.56 -1.10
N LEU A 172 -6.87 -10.45 -0.94
CA LEU A 172 -7.37 -9.11 -1.13
C LEU A 172 -6.55 -8.43 -2.23
N HIS A 173 -7.18 -7.55 -2.97
CA HIS A 173 -6.51 -6.65 -3.89
C HIS A 173 -6.33 -5.30 -3.22
N LEU A 174 -5.08 -4.88 -3.01
CA LEU A 174 -4.73 -3.54 -2.55
C LEU A 174 -4.49 -2.65 -3.76
N HIS A 175 -5.26 -1.59 -3.90
CA HIS A 175 -5.00 -0.51 -4.85
C HIS A 175 -4.56 0.74 -4.10
N SER A 176 -3.46 1.35 -4.53
CA SER A 176 -2.90 2.54 -3.88
C SER A 176 -2.60 3.65 -4.87
N THR A 177 -2.71 4.89 -4.40
CA THR A 177 -2.25 6.10 -5.09
C THR A 177 -1.18 6.76 -4.24
N PHE A 178 0.01 6.92 -4.80
CA PHE A 178 1.20 7.40 -4.12
C PHE A 178 1.70 8.69 -4.76
N ALA A 179 1.92 9.72 -3.96
CA ALA A 179 2.43 11.01 -4.42
C ALA A 179 3.95 11.07 -4.32
N VAL A 180 4.60 11.49 -5.41
CA VAL A 180 6.06 11.70 -5.46
C VAL A 180 6.38 13.00 -6.20
N THR A 181 7.51 13.62 -5.92
CA THR A 181 8.01 14.75 -6.70
C THR A 181 8.52 14.29 -8.06
N SER A 182 8.74 15.22 -8.99
CA SER A 182 9.38 14.92 -10.28
C SER A 182 10.81 14.39 -10.16
N SER A 183 11.47 14.59 -9.01
CA SER A 183 12.80 14.02 -8.70
C SER A 183 12.72 12.64 -8.03
N GLY A 184 11.52 12.09 -7.84
CA GLY A 184 11.30 10.79 -7.21
C GLY A 184 11.25 10.80 -5.68
N LEU A 185 11.21 11.97 -5.03
CA LEU A 185 11.06 12.06 -3.59
C LEU A 185 9.64 11.65 -3.17
N PRO A 186 9.46 10.64 -2.30
CA PRO A 186 8.16 10.25 -1.78
C PRO A 186 7.51 11.35 -0.95
N LEU A 187 6.26 11.67 -1.24
CA LEU A 187 5.46 12.61 -0.47
C LEU A 187 4.46 11.91 0.45
N GLY A 188 3.97 10.74 0.06
CA GLY A 188 3.09 9.92 0.87
C GLY A 188 1.96 9.27 0.08
N VAL A 189 1.11 8.52 0.79
CA VAL A 189 -0.04 7.82 0.23
C VAL A 189 -1.27 8.73 0.25
N LEU A 190 -1.92 8.91 -0.90
CA LEU A 190 -3.16 9.66 -1.04
C LEU A 190 -4.40 8.80 -0.85
N ARG A 191 -4.32 7.55 -1.31
CA ARG A 191 -5.38 6.57 -1.22
C ARG A 191 -4.78 5.17 -1.10
N ALA A 192 -5.40 4.34 -0.29
CA ALA A 192 -5.20 2.91 -0.29
C ALA A 192 -6.53 2.23 -0.02
N GLU A 193 -6.85 1.20 -0.77
CA GLU A 193 -8.09 0.46 -0.68
C GLU A 193 -7.83 -1.03 -0.84
N CYS A 194 -8.32 -1.83 0.10
CA CYS A 194 -8.30 -3.28 0.01
C CYS A 194 -9.70 -3.78 -0.38
N THR A 195 -9.79 -4.56 -1.45
CA THR A 195 -11.04 -5.14 -1.93
C THR A 195 -10.94 -6.65 -2.04
N ALA A 196 -11.98 -7.35 -1.61
CA ALA A 196 -12.20 -8.76 -1.91
C ALA A 196 -12.91 -8.85 -3.26
N ARG A 197 -12.17 -9.18 -4.32
CA ARG A 197 -12.74 -9.25 -5.67
C ARG A 197 -13.60 -10.48 -5.82
N GLU A 198 -14.82 -10.31 -6.31
CA GLU A 198 -15.66 -11.41 -6.69
C GLU A 198 -15.23 -11.97 -8.06
N GLN A 199 -15.25 -13.29 -8.15
CA GLN A 199 -15.11 -13.94 -9.46
C GLN A 199 -16.41 -13.74 -10.23
N ARG A 200 -16.28 -13.28 -11.47
CA ARG A 200 -17.42 -13.15 -12.36
C ARG A 200 -18.14 -14.49 -12.48
N SER A 201 -19.46 -14.48 -12.28
CA SER A 201 -20.30 -15.67 -12.45
C SER A 201 -20.19 -16.22 -13.87
N GLN A 202 -20.16 -17.54 -14.03
CA GLN A 202 -20.21 -18.20 -15.33
C GLN A 202 -21.54 -17.93 -16.07
N GLU A 203 -22.57 -17.53 -15.34
CA GLU A 203 -23.88 -17.18 -15.89
C GLU A 203 -23.91 -15.77 -16.49
N ASP A 204 -23.01 -14.90 -16.06
CA ASP A 204 -22.88 -13.55 -16.61
C ASP A 204 -22.17 -13.60 -17.97
N ARG A 205 -22.97 -13.69 -19.04
CA ARG A 205 -22.51 -13.73 -20.43
C ARG A 205 -22.34 -12.35 -21.09
N ARG A 206 -22.50 -11.25 -20.35
CA ARG A 206 -22.28 -9.90 -20.90
C ARG A 206 -20.88 -9.80 -21.47
N ALA A 207 -20.72 -9.18 -22.63
CA ALA A 207 -19.39 -8.82 -23.14
C ALA A 207 -18.71 -7.85 -22.17
N LEU A 208 -17.38 -7.95 -22.02
CA LEU A 208 -16.63 -7.04 -21.12
C LEU A 208 -16.84 -5.55 -21.46
N SER A 209 -17.10 -5.23 -22.74
CA SER A 209 -17.43 -3.88 -23.20
C SER A 209 -18.80 -3.39 -22.74
N ALA A 210 -19.74 -4.31 -22.49
CA ALA A 210 -21.12 -4.01 -22.06
C ALA A 210 -21.25 -3.87 -20.52
N ILE A 211 -20.21 -4.22 -19.75
CA ILE A 211 -20.21 -4.07 -18.31
C ILE A 211 -19.94 -2.60 -17.98
N PRO A 212 -20.76 -1.93 -17.16
CA PRO A 212 -20.51 -0.58 -16.68
C PRO A 212 -19.11 -0.49 -16.03
N ILE A 213 -18.45 0.67 -16.16
CA ILE A 213 -17.09 0.82 -15.64
C ILE A 213 -17.03 0.66 -14.12
N GLU A 214 -18.11 1.06 -13.44
CA GLU A 214 -18.27 0.98 -11.99
C GLU A 214 -18.32 -0.46 -11.47
N GLU A 215 -18.74 -1.42 -12.30
CA GLU A 215 -18.78 -2.85 -11.97
C GLU A 215 -17.45 -3.55 -12.28
N LYS A 216 -16.48 -2.85 -12.89
CA LYS A 216 -15.19 -3.45 -13.25
C LYS A 216 -14.17 -3.35 -12.11
N ASN A 217 -13.39 -4.39 -11.93
CA ASN A 217 -12.30 -4.41 -10.96
C ASN A 217 -11.26 -3.28 -11.16
N THR A 218 -11.22 -2.69 -12.37
CA THR A 218 -10.33 -1.57 -12.72
C THR A 218 -10.91 -0.20 -12.35
N PHE A 219 -12.13 -0.13 -11.81
CA PHE A 219 -12.76 1.15 -11.46
C PHE A 219 -11.98 1.92 -10.39
N SER A 220 -11.30 1.22 -9.48
CA SER A 220 -10.41 1.82 -8.47
C SER A 220 -9.35 2.76 -9.08
N TRP A 221 -8.87 2.48 -10.29
CA TRP A 221 -7.92 3.36 -11.01
C TRP A 221 -8.55 4.70 -11.37
N ILE A 222 -9.80 4.69 -11.84
CA ILE A 222 -10.53 5.92 -12.17
C ILE A 222 -10.83 6.72 -10.92
N GLN A 223 -11.21 6.04 -9.83
CA GLN A 223 -11.42 6.69 -8.54
C GLN A 223 -10.14 7.35 -8.03
N GLY A 224 -8.99 6.68 -8.13
CA GLY A 224 -7.71 7.26 -7.77
C GLY A 224 -7.35 8.52 -8.56
N VAL A 225 -7.66 8.55 -9.86
CA VAL A 225 -7.51 9.77 -10.68
C VAL A 225 -8.46 10.88 -10.21
N ARG A 226 -9.74 10.58 -9.99
CA ARG A 226 -10.73 11.55 -9.50
C ARG A 226 -10.31 12.16 -8.17
N ASP A 227 -9.87 11.32 -7.21
CA ASP A 227 -9.38 11.77 -5.90
C ASP A 227 -8.19 12.74 -6.03
N CYS A 228 -7.29 12.49 -6.99
CA CYS A 228 -6.16 13.39 -7.26
C CYS A 228 -6.62 14.73 -7.88
N MET A 229 -7.61 14.70 -8.75
CA MET A 229 -8.15 15.93 -9.40
C MET A 229 -8.90 16.84 -8.43
N GLU A 230 -9.42 16.29 -7.34
CA GLU A 230 -10.11 17.05 -6.28
C GLU A 230 -9.15 17.76 -5.31
N ILE A 231 -7.87 17.44 -5.34
CA ILE A 231 -6.85 18.09 -4.51
C ILE A 231 -6.55 19.48 -5.07
N LYS A 232 -6.90 20.50 -4.29
CA LYS A 232 -6.70 21.92 -4.61
C LYS A 232 -5.48 22.48 -3.89
#